data_b9e47f7c1b623323fa7150f1a25a56b0
#
_entry.id   b9e47f7c1b623323fa7150f1a25a56b0
#
_cell.length_a   1.000
_cell.length_b   1.000
_cell.length_c   1.000
_cell.angle_alpha   90.00
_cell.angle_beta   90.00
_cell.angle_gamma   90.00
#
_symmetry.space_group_name_H-M   'P 1'
#
loop_
_entity.id
_entity.type
_entity.pdbx_description
1 polymer ?
#
loop_
_entity_poly.entity_id
_entity_poly.type
_entity_poly.pdbx_seq_one_letter_code
_entity_poly.pdbx_strand_id
1 'polypeptide(L)'
;MYERMLDKQNEPNIAEMTAYCGENGELFALLNEWLAQTYGTVQKPTFPYGNHYGWGIAHRKKQKLMCNIFAEKNAFTVMMRLSEKQFQSVYEQVQAYTREYIDNQYACGDGGWIHYRITCREHFDDIQKLLAVKCS
;
A
#
# COMPACT_ATOMS: atom_id res chain seq x y z
N MET A 1 1.15 -16.04 7.08
CA MET A 1 0.39 -14.83 6.70
C MET A 1 0.33 -13.88 7.89
N TYR A 2 0.36 -12.61 7.65
CA TYR A 2 0.30 -11.59 8.70
C TYR A 2 -1.12 -11.42 9.20
N GLU A 3 -1.27 -11.04 10.46
CA GLU A 3 -2.60 -10.86 11.06
C GLU A 3 -3.24 -9.59 10.52
N ARG A 4 -4.44 -9.72 9.98
CA ARG A 4 -5.22 -8.63 9.36
C ARG A 4 -6.66 -8.64 9.88
N MET A 5 -7.40 -7.57 9.54
CA MET A 5 -8.80 -7.43 9.92
C MET A 5 -9.66 -8.21 8.92
N LEU A 6 -10.05 -9.43 9.30
CA LEU A 6 -10.68 -10.39 8.39
C LEU A 6 -12.22 -10.48 8.51
N ASP A 7 -12.82 -9.72 9.41
CA ASP A 7 -14.28 -9.76 9.60
C ASP A 7 -15.00 -8.90 8.56
N LYS A 8 -15.40 -9.52 7.47
CA LYS A 8 -16.06 -8.86 6.34
C LYS A 8 -17.40 -8.22 6.74
N GLN A 9 -18.04 -8.73 7.79
CA GLN A 9 -19.35 -8.25 8.23
C GLN A 9 -19.28 -6.91 8.97
N ASN A 10 -18.12 -6.53 9.48
CA ASN A 10 -17.94 -5.31 10.26
C ASN A 10 -16.88 -4.43 9.60
N GLU A 11 -17.34 -3.46 8.80
CA GLU A 11 -16.46 -2.52 8.14
C GLU A 11 -15.81 -1.59 9.16
N PRO A 12 -14.47 -1.58 9.30
CA PRO A 12 -13.80 -0.63 10.19
C PRO A 12 -13.72 0.76 9.55
N ASN A 13 -13.69 1.79 10.38
CA ASN A 13 -13.36 3.12 9.91
C ASN A 13 -11.84 3.30 9.90
N ILE A 14 -11.36 4.42 9.36
CA ILE A 14 -9.92 4.66 9.25
C ILE A 14 -9.24 4.75 10.62
N ALA A 15 -9.93 5.30 11.62
CA ALA A 15 -9.39 5.40 12.97
C ALA A 15 -9.17 4.00 13.58
N GLU A 16 -10.10 3.09 13.36
CA GLU A 16 -9.97 1.71 13.83
C GLU A 16 -8.84 0.97 13.12
N MET A 17 -8.69 1.16 11.81
CA MET A 17 -7.58 0.57 11.06
C MET A 17 -6.24 1.13 11.53
N THR A 18 -6.17 2.43 11.77
CA THR A 18 -4.97 3.11 12.28
C THR A 18 -4.56 2.52 13.62
N ALA A 19 -5.52 2.35 14.54
CA ALA A 19 -5.25 1.75 15.85
C ALA A 19 -4.79 0.31 15.72
N TYR A 20 -5.37 -0.44 14.80
CA TYR A 20 -4.98 -1.84 14.56
C TYR A 20 -3.53 -1.97 14.10
N CYS A 21 -3.06 -1.00 13.31
CA CYS A 21 -1.67 -0.96 12.85
C CYS A 21 -0.66 -0.65 13.96
N GLY A 22 -1.14 -0.36 15.18
CA GLY A 22 -0.32 -0.28 16.39
C GLY A 22 0.85 0.67 16.26
N GLU A 23 2.07 0.15 16.46
CA GLU A 23 3.29 0.97 16.40
C GLU A 23 3.54 1.62 15.04
N ASN A 24 2.93 1.11 13.97
CA ASN A 24 3.02 1.69 12.63
C ASN A 24 1.74 2.41 12.20
N GLY A 25 0.82 2.64 13.15
CA GLY A 25 -0.44 3.33 12.87
C GLY A 25 -0.25 4.77 12.42
N GLU A 26 0.71 5.48 13.01
CA GLU A 26 1.01 6.85 12.61
C GLU A 26 1.45 6.92 11.15
N LEU A 27 2.30 5.98 10.72
CA LEU A 27 2.74 5.91 9.32
C LEU A 27 1.59 5.51 8.39
N PHE A 28 0.70 4.62 8.84
CA PHE A 28 -0.50 4.25 8.10
C PHE A 28 -1.37 5.49 7.84
N ALA A 29 -1.65 6.26 8.88
CA ALA A 29 -2.46 7.47 8.76
C ALA A 29 -1.79 8.50 7.85
N LEU A 30 -0.48 8.70 8.01
CA LEU A 30 0.29 9.65 7.20
C LEU A 30 0.26 9.27 5.72
N LEU A 31 0.39 8.00 5.39
CA LEU A 31 0.41 7.56 3.99
C LEU A 31 -0.95 7.81 3.33
N ASN A 32 -2.04 7.46 4.00
CA ASN A 32 -3.38 7.70 3.49
C ASN A 32 -3.63 9.21 3.26
N GLU A 33 -3.24 10.03 4.23
CA GLU A 33 -3.39 11.47 4.13
C GLU A 33 -2.53 12.07 3.01
N TRP A 34 -1.27 11.65 2.92
CA TRP A 34 -0.35 12.11 1.89
C TRP A 34 -0.88 11.83 0.48
N LEU A 35 -1.40 10.64 0.24
CA LEU A 35 -1.97 10.29 -1.06
C LEU A 35 -3.16 11.17 -1.41
N ALA A 36 -4.06 11.38 -0.46
CA ALA A 36 -5.26 12.18 -0.69
C ALA A 36 -4.91 13.65 -0.93
N GLN A 37 -4.01 14.22 -0.12
CA GLN A 37 -3.66 15.64 -0.21
C GLN A 37 -2.73 15.95 -1.38
N THR A 38 -1.75 15.10 -1.63
CA THR A 38 -0.74 15.37 -2.67
C THR A 38 -1.26 15.05 -4.06
N TYR A 39 -1.99 13.95 -4.22
CA TYR A 39 -2.42 13.47 -5.54
C TYR A 39 -3.93 13.52 -5.74
N GLY A 40 -4.68 13.93 -4.73
CA GLY A 40 -6.14 14.03 -4.85
C GLY A 40 -6.83 12.68 -4.98
N THR A 41 -6.27 11.62 -4.41
CA THR A 41 -6.91 10.31 -4.46
C THR A 41 -8.20 10.31 -3.64
N VAL A 42 -9.17 9.52 -4.10
CA VAL A 42 -10.39 9.24 -3.34
C VAL A 42 -10.16 7.94 -2.58
N GLN A 43 -10.25 8.01 -1.25
CA GLN A 43 -10.01 6.85 -0.40
C GLN A 43 -11.32 6.22 0.06
N LYS A 44 -11.35 4.89 0.07
CA LYS A 44 -12.54 4.13 0.45
C LYS A 44 -12.13 2.82 1.13
N PRO A 45 -12.76 2.47 2.27
CA PRO A 45 -12.55 1.15 2.86
C PRO A 45 -12.93 0.07 1.86
N THR A 46 -12.14 -1.00 1.81
CA THR A 46 -12.34 -2.07 0.84
C THR A 46 -11.98 -3.43 1.45
N PHE A 47 -12.70 -4.46 1.00
CA PHE A 47 -12.41 -5.86 1.33
C PHE A 47 -12.37 -6.61 0.00
N PRO A 48 -11.28 -6.45 -0.78
CA PRO A 48 -11.35 -6.67 -2.22
C PRO A 48 -11.24 -8.12 -2.71
N TYR A 49 -10.55 -9.01 -1.98
CA TYR A 49 -10.19 -10.32 -2.54
C TYR A 49 -10.50 -11.46 -1.58
N GLY A 50 -11.62 -12.13 -1.76
CA GLY A 50 -11.97 -13.30 -0.97
C GLY A 50 -11.93 -13.03 0.54
N ASN A 51 -11.37 -13.94 1.32
CA ASN A 51 -11.38 -13.84 2.79
C ASN A 51 -9.98 -13.70 3.41
N HIS A 52 -8.93 -13.52 2.59
CA HIS A 52 -7.56 -13.60 3.08
C HIS A 52 -6.84 -12.27 3.23
N TYR A 53 -7.19 -11.27 2.41
CA TYR A 53 -6.50 -9.98 2.45
C TYR A 53 -7.02 -9.06 3.54
N GLY A 54 -8.31 -9.15 3.86
CA GLY A 54 -8.90 -8.34 4.90
C GLY A 54 -9.24 -6.92 4.46
N TRP A 55 -9.54 -6.07 5.46
CA TRP A 55 -9.89 -4.67 5.23
C TRP A 55 -8.67 -3.81 4.95
N GLY A 56 -8.83 -2.90 4.01
CA GLY A 56 -7.82 -1.90 3.69
C GLY A 56 -8.48 -0.64 3.17
N ILE A 57 -7.65 0.30 2.72
CA ILE A 57 -8.09 1.53 2.08
C ILE A 57 -7.67 1.51 0.62
N ALA A 58 -8.63 1.59 -0.29
CA ALA A 58 -8.35 1.76 -1.71
C ALA A 58 -8.19 3.24 -2.02
N HIS A 59 -7.17 3.58 -2.77
CA HIS A 59 -6.95 4.93 -3.28
C HIS A 59 -7.14 4.93 -4.79
N ARG A 60 -8.08 5.74 -5.28
CA ARG A 60 -8.36 5.87 -6.71
C ARG A 60 -8.16 7.31 -7.17
N LYS A 61 -7.67 7.44 -8.39
CA LYS A 61 -7.49 8.73 -9.03
C LYS A 61 -8.14 8.64 -10.40
N LYS A 62 -9.16 9.48 -10.64
CA LYS A 62 -9.96 9.40 -11.88
C LYS A 62 -10.49 7.98 -12.10
N GLN A 63 -10.99 7.38 -11.04
CA GLN A 63 -11.55 6.02 -11.01
C GLN A 63 -10.53 4.89 -11.20
N LYS A 64 -9.25 5.23 -11.44
CA LYS A 64 -8.19 4.24 -11.59
C LYS A 64 -7.58 3.91 -10.22
N LEU A 65 -7.43 2.62 -9.93
CA LEU A 65 -6.83 2.18 -8.67
C LEU A 65 -5.34 2.51 -8.64
N MET A 66 -4.94 3.29 -7.63
CA MET A 66 -3.51 3.58 -7.40
C MET A 66 -2.89 2.54 -6.49
N CYS A 67 -3.56 2.19 -5.41
CA CYS A 67 -3.11 1.15 -4.49
C CYS A 67 -4.22 0.75 -3.53
N ASN A 68 -4.01 -0.41 -2.88
CA ASN A 68 -4.76 -0.82 -1.69
C ASN A 68 -3.77 -0.86 -0.52
N ILE A 69 -4.18 -0.29 0.62
CA ILE A 69 -3.35 -0.29 1.83
C ILE A 69 -4.07 -1.14 2.88
N PHE A 70 -3.55 -2.34 3.14
CA PHE A 70 -4.17 -3.29 4.08
C PHE A 70 -3.64 -3.08 5.49
N ALA A 71 -4.55 -2.89 6.45
CA ALA A 71 -4.19 -2.80 7.85
C ALA A 71 -3.78 -4.17 8.38
N GLU A 72 -2.66 -4.22 9.10
CA GLU A 72 -2.13 -5.42 9.74
C GLU A 72 -1.83 -5.13 11.20
N LYS A 73 -1.76 -6.16 12.01
CA LYS A 73 -1.38 -5.96 13.40
C LYS A 73 0.07 -5.47 13.46
N ASN A 74 0.23 -4.24 13.97
CA ASN A 74 1.51 -3.55 14.12
C ASN A 74 2.25 -3.27 12.81
N ALA A 75 1.54 -3.29 11.66
CA ALA A 75 2.12 -3.07 10.34
C ALA A 75 1.03 -2.72 9.34
N PHE A 76 1.42 -2.50 8.09
CA PHE A 76 0.47 -2.43 6.97
C PHE A 76 1.19 -2.81 5.67
N THR A 77 0.40 -3.23 4.67
CA THR A 77 0.93 -3.66 3.37
C THR A 77 0.29 -2.84 2.27
N VAL A 78 1.11 -2.29 1.39
CA VAL A 78 0.66 -1.58 0.20
C VAL A 78 0.72 -2.52 -0.99
N MET A 79 -0.44 -2.78 -1.59
CA MET A 79 -0.54 -3.56 -2.82
C MET A 79 -0.68 -2.60 -3.98
N MET A 80 0.26 -2.63 -4.92
CA MET A 80 0.28 -1.74 -6.07
C MET A 80 0.96 -2.38 -7.26
N ARG A 81 0.66 -1.85 -8.45
CA ARG A 81 1.28 -2.29 -9.70
C ARG A 81 2.02 -1.13 -10.35
N LEU A 82 3.23 -1.39 -10.83
CA LEU A 82 3.96 -0.47 -11.70
C LEU A 82 4.41 -1.23 -12.95
N SER A 83 4.64 -0.49 -14.03
CA SER A 83 5.31 -1.05 -15.20
C SER A 83 6.78 -1.32 -14.89
N GLU A 84 7.41 -2.19 -15.65
CA GLU A 84 8.85 -2.46 -15.50
C GLU A 84 9.65 -1.17 -15.63
N LYS A 85 9.30 -0.32 -16.60
CA LYS A 85 9.95 0.97 -16.80
C LYS A 85 9.84 1.87 -15.57
N GLN A 86 8.65 1.90 -14.94
CA GLN A 86 8.44 2.68 -13.72
C GLN A 86 9.26 2.14 -12.56
N PHE A 87 9.31 0.82 -12.37
CA PHE A 87 10.14 0.22 -11.33
C PHE A 87 11.62 0.58 -11.54
N GLN A 88 12.11 0.47 -12.77
CA GLN A 88 13.51 0.77 -13.06
C GLN A 88 13.85 2.24 -12.83
N SER A 89 12.89 3.15 -13.03
CA SER A 89 13.12 4.58 -12.81
C SER A 89 13.44 4.94 -11.36
N VAL A 90 13.06 4.10 -10.39
CA VAL A 90 13.30 4.34 -8.96
C VAL A 90 14.25 3.32 -8.33
N TYR A 91 14.65 2.30 -9.07
CA TYR A 91 15.39 1.15 -8.52
C TYR A 91 16.64 1.55 -7.75
N GLU A 92 17.44 2.50 -8.30
CA GLU A 92 18.67 2.94 -7.66
C GLU A 92 18.45 3.87 -6.47
N GLN A 93 17.22 4.35 -6.27
CA GLN A 93 16.89 5.30 -5.23
C GLN A 93 16.31 4.64 -3.98
N VAL A 94 16.13 3.33 -4.00
CA VAL A 94 15.50 2.60 -2.91
C VAL A 94 16.45 1.59 -2.29
N GLN A 95 16.12 1.15 -1.08
CA GLN A 95 16.94 0.24 -0.30
C GLN A 95 16.86 -1.21 -0.81
N ALA A 96 17.79 -2.04 -0.36
CA ALA A 96 17.81 -3.46 -0.70
C ALA A 96 16.48 -4.16 -0.36
N TYR A 97 15.87 -3.82 0.78
CA TYR A 97 14.56 -4.34 1.16
C TYR A 97 13.53 -4.11 0.06
N THR A 98 13.48 -2.90 -0.49
CA THR A 98 12.51 -2.52 -1.53
C THR A 98 12.87 -3.13 -2.87
N ARG A 99 14.15 -3.20 -3.21
CA ARG A 99 14.61 -3.82 -4.45
C ARG A 99 14.22 -5.29 -4.52
N GLU A 100 14.22 -5.98 -3.39
CA GLU A 100 13.80 -7.38 -3.33
C GLU A 100 12.34 -7.53 -3.75
N TYR A 101 11.46 -6.63 -3.31
CA TYR A 101 10.07 -6.62 -3.77
C TYR A 101 9.96 -6.37 -5.26
N ILE A 102 10.74 -5.44 -5.79
CA ILE A 102 10.75 -5.14 -7.23
C ILE A 102 11.23 -6.35 -8.02
N ASP A 103 12.32 -6.97 -7.58
CA ASP A 103 12.90 -8.14 -8.25
C ASP A 103 11.95 -9.34 -8.25
N ASN A 104 11.14 -9.48 -7.20
CA ASN A 104 10.21 -10.58 -7.02
C ASN A 104 8.75 -10.21 -7.34
N GLN A 105 8.53 -9.12 -8.08
CA GLN A 105 7.18 -8.70 -8.45
C GLN A 105 6.41 -9.81 -9.15
N TYR A 106 5.10 -9.86 -8.90
CA TYR A 106 4.21 -10.79 -9.60
C TYR A 106 3.95 -10.24 -10.99
N ALA A 107 4.55 -10.86 -12.01
CA ALA A 107 4.50 -10.37 -13.39
C ALA A 107 3.06 -10.26 -13.91
N CYS A 108 2.75 -9.12 -14.52
CA CYS A 108 1.43 -8.85 -15.09
C CYS A 108 1.57 -7.77 -16.18
N GLY A 109 1.40 -8.19 -17.44
CA GLY A 109 1.53 -7.29 -18.58
C GLY A 109 2.94 -6.74 -18.71
N ASP A 110 3.06 -5.42 -18.81
CA ASP A 110 4.34 -4.72 -18.97
C ASP A 110 5.04 -4.43 -17.62
N GLY A 111 4.58 -5.04 -16.55
CA GLY A 111 5.15 -4.83 -15.22
C GLY A 111 4.71 -5.89 -14.24
N GLY A 112 4.34 -5.48 -13.04
CA GLY A 112 3.92 -6.44 -12.03
C GLY A 112 3.39 -5.80 -10.76
N TRP A 113 2.84 -6.66 -9.89
CA TRP A 113 2.28 -6.31 -8.60
C TRP A 113 3.30 -6.57 -7.49
N ILE A 114 3.32 -5.69 -6.50
CA ILE A 114 4.04 -5.93 -5.25
C ILE A 114 3.09 -5.81 -4.07
N HIS A 115 3.37 -6.55 -3.00
CA HIS A 115 2.68 -6.48 -1.72
C HIS A 115 3.71 -6.03 -0.70
N TYR A 116 3.92 -4.72 -0.63
CA TYR A 116 5.04 -4.11 0.10
C TYR A 116 4.65 -3.87 1.55
N ARG A 117 5.31 -4.61 2.46
CA ARG A 117 5.00 -4.52 3.89
C ARG A 117 5.82 -3.41 4.55
N ILE A 118 5.15 -2.56 5.31
CA ILE A 118 5.77 -1.44 6.02
C ILE A 118 5.79 -1.73 7.53
N THR A 119 6.99 -1.81 8.11
CA THR A 119 7.21 -2.04 9.53
C THR A 119 8.12 -0.98 10.16
N CYS A 120 8.62 -0.02 9.38
CA CYS A 120 9.50 1.04 9.88
C CYS A 120 9.47 2.25 8.93
N ARG A 121 10.08 3.34 9.36
CA ARG A 121 10.12 4.60 8.61
C ARG A 121 10.83 4.47 7.26
N GLU A 122 11.90 3.69 7.21
CA GLU A 122 12.66 3.49 5.98
C GLU A 122 11.79 2.84 4.89
N HIS A 123 10.94 1.90 5.25
CA HIS A 123 9.97 1.29 4.33
C HIS A 123 8.96 2.33 3.83
N PHE A 124 8.48 3.18 4.75
CA PHE A 124 7.55 4.26 4.42
C PHE A 124 8.17 5.23 3.39
N ASP A 125 9.41 5.63 3.62
CA ASP A 125 10.08 6.56 2.71
C ASP A 125 10.19 5.97 1.30
N ASP A 126 10.51 4.69 1.18
CA ASP A 126 10.63 4.02 -0.11
C ASP A 126 9.27 3.87 -0.81
N ILE A 127 8.22 3.48 -0.08
CA ILE A 127 6.90 3.32 -0.73
C ILE A 127 6.39 4.65 -1.26
N GLN A 128 6.73 5.76 -0.61
CA GLN A 128 6.37 7.08 -1.14
C GLN A 128 7.01 7.32 -2.51
N LYS A 129 8.25 6.89 -2.72
CA LYS A 129 8.91 7.02 -4.02
C LYS A 129 8.19 6.23 -5.10
N LEU A 130 7.78 5.01 -4.80
CA LEU A 130 7.05 4.17 -5.74
C LEU A 130 5.67 4.74 -6.05
N LEU A 131 4.96 5.18 -5.02
CA LEU A 131 3.62 5.76 -5.20
C LEU A 131 3.67 7.09 -5.94
N ALA A 132 4.73 7.89 -5.75
CA ALA A 132 4.91 9.13 -6.49
C ALA A 132 4.99 8.86 -8.00
N VAL A 133 5.68 7.81 -8.41
CA VAL A 133 5.73 7.40 -9.82
C VAL A 133 4.36 6.92 -10.30
N LYS A 134 3.66 6.14 -9.48
CA LYS A 134 2.34 5.62 -9.84
C LYS A 134 1.31 6.72 -10.04
N CYS A 135 1.33 7.72 -9.19
CA CYS A 135 0.29 8.75 -9.12
C CYS A 135 0.59 10.00 -9.96
N SER A 136 1.79 10.12 -10.51
CA SER A 136 2.14 11.30 -11.32
C SER A 136 1.70 11.20 -12.76
#